data_b41cb316b5957591fba22978935becda
#
_entry.id   b41cb316b5957591fba22978935becda
#
_cell.length_a   1.000
_cell.length_b   1.000
_cell.length_c   1.000
_cell.angle_alpha   90.00
_cell.angle_beta   90.00
_cell.angle_gamma   90.00
#
_symmetry.space_group_name_H-M   'P 1'
#
loop_
_entity.id
_entity.type
_entity.pdbx_description
1 polymer ?
#
loop_
_entity_poly.entity_id
_entity_poly.type
_entity_poly.pdbx_seq_one_letter_code
_entity_poly.pdbx_strand_id
1 'polypeptide(L)'
;MNRIILIIFFYISTASLMSQNISDALNYTNNNIDGSARFSSMSGAFGALGGEISSISANPAGSAIFNDSYFSLSFANNKKTNDVSLLNSFNTQDKSNLTMNQIGGVFVFNNIGAAKKWKKIVVGLSYDQTNNNFNEYFVRNFTNSNSIDSYFLANAQGLRLDQISAFENESITDAYVDIGNTFGYPHQQAFLGYESYIIEPDDINNPANSSYYSNVYPGSFNQTYYSISRGYNGKLTGNVGAQYSEKIYLGLNLNGHFVDYDNYNILEESNDNGQQGSLHVTDINFENRLSGFGSGFSFQIGTIAKLTDWLRIGLTYDSPVWYSIKEETRQYLATRFIDQAEQENSIVLDPNAINVFEEFTIQTPSKLTASFAVVIKNLGLISFDYSRKDFSDMEFKTKNSYDSHFSNLNSEISNNLTVANSYKIGGEVISNNMSYRAGYRIDGSPYSNQNQYSDRKGFTLGIGYKFRSSTIDLSFEKYNKQYKNQLYDAGLTNQASIDNNNSIIKLSITSIM
;
A
#
# COMPACT_ATOMS: atom_id res chain seq x y z
N MET A 1 -37.86 41.60 35.34
CA MET A 1 -38.06 41.05 33.98
C MET A 1 -36.67 40.67 33.42
N ASN A 2 -36.23 39.48 33.68
CA ASN A 2 -34.96 38.96 33.19
C ASN A 2 -35.19 38.26 31.85
N ARG A 3 -34.58 38.76 30.80
CA ARG A 3 -34.50 38.07 29.50
C ARG A 3 -33.34 37.10 29.54
N ILE A 4 -33.64 35.81 29.62
CA ILE A 4 -32.69 34.75 29.42
C ILE A 4 -32.48 34.64 27.90
N ILE A 5 -31.27 34.98 27.42
CA ILE A 5 -30.83 34.75 26.07
C ILE A 5 -30.36 33.29 26.03
N LEU A 6 -31.15 32.42 25.38
CA LEU A 6 -30.77 31.04 25.11
C LEU A 6 -29.81 31.05 23.91
N ILE A 7 -28.51 30.92 24.18
CA ILE A 7 -27.51 30.69 23.12
C ILE A 7 -27.56 29.20 22.77
N ILE A 8 -28.26 28.91 21.67
CA ILE A 8 -28.18 27.58 21.05
C ILE A 8 -26.82 27.49 20.37
N PHE A 9 -25.92 26.74 20.97
CA PHE A 9 -24.68 26.30 20.32
C PHE A 9 -25.08 25.30 19.22
N PHE A 10 -25.12 25.76 18.00
CA PHE A 10 -25.15 24.90 16.83
C PHE A 10 -23.77 24.21 16.78
N TYR A 11 -23.68 22.97 17.20
CA TYR A 11 -22.57 22.08 16.86
C TYR A 11 -22.67 21.84 15.35
N ILE A 12 -21.93 22.61 14.57
CA ILE A 12 -21.61 22.27 13.20
C ILE A 12 -20.66 21.08 13.33
N SER A 13 -21.19 19.86 13.21
CA SER A 13 -20.38 18.70 12.93
C SER A 13 -19.79 18.94 11.55
N THR A 14 -18.54 19.38 11.48
CA THR A 14 -17.75 19.34 10.25
C THR A 14 -17.67 17.88 9.89
N ALA A 15 -18.50 17.43 8.95
CA ALA A 15 -18.40 16.12 8.34
C ALA A 15 -17.04 16.07 7.66
N SER A 16 -16.14 15.27 8.20
CA SER A 16 -14.78 15.15 7.73
C SER A 16 -14.78 14.41 6.39
N LEU A 17 -14.20 15.04 5.39
CA LEU A 17 -13.86 14.46 4.09
C LEU A 17 -12.88 13.32 4.29
N MET A 18 -13.33 12.08 4.37
CA MET A 18 -12.44 10.93 4.55
C MET A 18 -12.57 9.99 3.36
N SER A 19 -11.59 9.99 2.46
CA SER A 19 -11.35 8.85 1.56
C SER A 19 -10.28 7.91 2.13
N GLN A 20 -9.58 8.32 3.20
CA GLN A 20 -8.47 7.59 3.78
C GLN A 20 -8.94 6.39 4.60
N ASN A 21 -8.30 5.24 4.36
CA ASN A 21 -8.53 4.02 5.12
C ASN A 21 -7.21 3.33 5.53
N ILE A 22 -7.30 2.37 6.45
CA ILE A 22 -6.14 1.62 6.96
C ILE A 22 -5.42 0.85 5.83
N SER A 23 -6.16 0.33 4.84
CA SER A 23 -5.58 -0.45 3.73
C SER A 23 -4.67 0.43 2.86
N ASP A 24 -5.12 1.64 2.52
CA ASP A 24 -4.32 2.58 1.72
C ASP A 24 -3.10 3.05 2.49
N ALA A 25 -3.25 3.35 3.79
CA ALA A 25 -2.12 3.66 4.66
C ALA A 25 -1.07 2.55 4.69
N LEU A 26 -1.48 1.29 4.77
CA LEU A 26 -0.57 0.14 4.72
C LEU A 26 0.11 -0.01 3.34
N ASN A 27 -0.58 0.33 2.24
CA ASN A 27 0.01 0.35 0.90
C ASN A 27 1.08 1.44 0.78
N TYR A 28 0.82 2.66 1.25
CA TYR A 28 1.79 3.76 1.25
C TYR A 28 3.01 3.45 2.12
N THR A 29 2.81 2.79 3.23
CA THR A 29 3.86 2.56 4.25
C THR A 29 4.57 1.21 4.12
N ASN A 30 4.29 0.44 3.07
CA ASN A 30 4.96 -0.83 2.82
C ASN A 30 6.43 -0.60 2.40
N ASN A 31 7.34 -0.96 3.29
CA ASN A 31 8.79 -0.78 3.14
C ASN A 31 9.55 -2.11 3.09
N ASN A 32 9.02 -3.10 2.39
CA ASN A 32 9.73 -4.35 2.15
C ASN A 32 10.77 -4.16 1.04
N ILE A 33 12.04 -4.36 1.36
CA ILE A 33 13.13 -4.25 0.39
C ILE A 33 13.01 -5.38 -0.63
N ASP A 34 12.90 -5.02 -1.90
CA ASP A 34 12.87 -5.96 -3.01
C ASP A 34 14.29 -6.47 -3.33
N GLY A 35 15.26 -5.58 -3.36
CA GLY A 35 16.69 -5.85 -3.42
C GLY A 35 17.18 -6.62 -4.65
N SER A 36 18.49 -6.90 -4.68
CA SER A 36 19.14 -7.65 -5.75
C SER A 36 18.76 -9.14 -5.78
N ALA A 37 19.06 -9.84 -6.86
CA ALA A 37 18.83 -11.30 -6.97
C ALA A 37 19.56 -12.09 -5.89
N ARG A 38 20.80 -11.72 -5.53
CA ARG A 38 21.53 -12.35 -4.43
C ARG A 38 20.85 -12.15 -3.09
N PHE A 39 20.43 -10.92 -2.79
CA PHE A 39 19.70 -10.56 -1.56
C PHE A 39 18.40 -11.34 -1.45
N SER A 40 17.60 -11.32 -2.52
CA SER A 40 16.31 -11.99 -2.60
C SER A 40 16.39 -13.50 -2.49
N SER A 41 17.39 -14.12 -3.14
CA SER A 41 17.57 -15.58 -3.13
C SER A 41 17.81 -16.18 -1.73
N MET A 42 18.15 -15.34 -0.76
CA MET A 42 18.31 -15.69 0.66
C MET A 42 17.20 -15.06 1.52
N SER A 43 16.03 -14.78 0.93
CA SER A 43 14.87 -14.15 1.58
C SER A 43 15.18 -12.82 2.28
N GLY A 44 16.29 -12.15 1.91
CA GLY A 44 16.73 -10.90 2.52
C GLY A 44 17.35 -11.04 3.91
N ALA A 45 17.80 -12.24 4.33
CA ALA A 45 18.42 -12.49 5.63
C ALA A 45 19.89 -12.02 5.62
N PHE A 46 20.12 -10.70 5.63
CA PHE A 46 21.44 -10.08 5.50
C PHE A 46 21.86 -9.19 6.67
N GLY A 47 21.08 -9.12 7.74
CA GLY A 47 21.32 -8.20 8.84
C GLY A 47 22.63 -8.40 9.60
N ALA A 48 23.25 -9.62 9.55
CA ALA A 48 24.57 -9.90 10.11
C ALA A 48 25.63 -10.22 9.04
N LEU A 49 25.27 -10.28 7.74
CA LEU A 49 26.18 -10.66 6.66
C LEU A 49 26.90 -9.46 6.05
N GLY A 50 26.16 -8.49 5.52
CA GLY A 50 26.72 -7.39 4.73
C GLY A 50 27.38 -7.85 3.42
N GLY A 51 28.13 -6.95 2.77
CA GLY A 51 28.90 -7.25 1.56
C GLY A 51 28.04 -7.53 0.32
N GLU A 52 26.87 -6.92 0.27
CA GLU A 52 25.92 -6.90 -0.84
C GLU A 52 25.19 -5.55 -0.82
N ILE A 53 24.90 -4.95 -2.00
CA ILE A 53 24.41 -3.56 -2.06
C ILE A 53 23.06 -3.41 -1.33
N SER A 54 22.10 -4.32 -1.56
CA SER A 54 20.79 -4.26 -0.88
C SER A 54 20.87 -4.58 0.62
N SER A 55 21.98 -5.20 1.08
CA SER A 55 22.20 -5.45 2.51
C SER A 55 22.34 -4.16 3.32
N ILE A 56 22.74 -3.06 2.68
CA ILE A 56 22.79 -1.71 3.29
C ILE A 56 21.43 -1.31 3.82
N SER A 57 20.38 -1.65 3.09
CA SER A 57 18.99 -1.40 3.49
C SER A 57 18.47 -2.36 4.58
N ALA A 58 19.10 -3.53 4.76
CA ALA A 58 18.80 -4.44 5.87
C ALA A 58 19.54 -4.06 7.15
N ASN A 59 20.84 -3.72 7.02
CA ASN A 59 21.68 -3.23 8.10
C ASN A 59 22.73 -2.25 7.53
N PRO A 60 22.72 -0.97 7.92
CA PRO A 60 23.65 0.03 7.42
C PRO A 60 25.13 -0.35 7.56
N ALA A 61 25.49 -1.10 8.62
CA ALA A 61 26.86 -1.59 8.84
C ALA A 61 27.32 -2.60 7.78
N GLY A 62 26.38 -3.16 6.99
CA GLY A 62 26.68 -4.11 5.92
C GLY A 62 27.57 -3.53 4.83
N SER A 63 27.56 -2.22 4.60
CA SER A 63 28.46 -1.54 3.67
C SER A 63 29.93 -1.66 4.12
N ALA A 64 30.22 -1.60 5.39
CA ALA A 64 31.58 -1.69 5.92
C ALA A 64 32.20 -3.09 5.79
N ILE A 65 31.44 -4.10 5.38
CA ILE A 65 31.96 -5.45 5.09
C ILE A 65 32.66 -5.52 3.71
N PHE A 66 32.29 -4.64 2.77
CA PHE A 66 32.94 -4.58 1.46
C PHE A 66 34.46 -4.33 1.58
N ASN A 67 35.24 -5.01 0.75
CA ASN A 67 36.70 -4.81 0.66
C ASN A 67 37.08 -3.91 -0.52
N ASP A 68 36.27 -3.95 -1.57
CA ASP A 68 36.48 -3.20 -2.81
C ASP A 68 35.23 -2.36 -3.08
N SER A 69 35.33 -1.38 -3.98
CA SER A 69 34.21 -0.60 -4.45
C SER A 69 33.40 -1.42 -5.46
N TYR A 70 32.06 -1.36 -5.33
CA TYR A 70 31.13 -2.16 -6.14
C TYR A 70 29.99 -1.31 -6.67
N PHE A 71 29.49 -1.73 -7.83
CA PHE A 71 28.24 -1.28 -8.43
C PHE A 71 27.33 -2.48 -8.66
N SER A 72 26.01 -2.30 -8.50
CA SER A 72 25.01 -3.33 -8.76
C SER A 72 23.79 -2.73 -9.44
N LEU A 73 23.20 -3.51 -10.36
CA LEU A 73 21.94 -3.22 -11.06
C LEU A 73 21.08 -4.48 -11.09
N SER A 74 19.78 -4.33 -10.86
CA SER A 74 18.86 -5.45 -10.79
C SER A 74 17.50 -5.13 -11.43
N PHE A 75 16.96 -6.14 -12.14
CA PHE A 75 15.62 -6.13 -12.73
C PHE A 75 14.80 -7.29 -12.18
N ALA A 76 13.51 -7.05 -12.02
CA ALA A 76 12.55 -8.03 -11.52
C ALA A 76 11.37 -8.15 -12.47
N ASN A 77 10.99 -9.38 -12.80
CA ASN A 77 9.69 -9.69 -13.41
C ASN A 77 8.77 -10.25 -12.32
N ASN A 78 7.73 -9.49 -11.98
CA ASN A 78 6.78 -9.82 -10.94
C ASN A 78 5.52 -10.38 -11.58
N LYS A 79 5.16 -11.62 -11.29
CA LYS A 79 3.87 -12.22 -11.66
C LYS A 79 3.01 -12.35 -10.41
N LYS A 80 1.82 -11.70 -10.41
CA LYS A 80 0.80 -11.84 -9.38
C LYS A 80 -0.37 -12.63 -9.93
N THR A 81 -0.81 -13.64 -9.16
CA THR A 81 -2.02 -14.42 -9.39
C THR A 81 -2.97 -14.16 -8.24
N ASN A 82 -4.15 -13.65 -8.52
CA ASN A 82 -5.20 -13.42 -7.55
C ASN A 82 -6.33 -14.42 -7.77
N ASP A 83 -6.56 -15.28 -6.80
CA ASP A 83 -7.73 -16.12 -6.68
C ASP A 83 -8.73 -15.39 -5.79
N VAL A 84 -9.86 -14.98 -6.35
CA VAL A 84 -10.83 -14.10 -5.68
C VAL A 84 -12.17 -14.79 -5.54
N SER A 85 -12.72 -14.80 -4.34
CA SER A 85 -14.08 -15.27 -4.07
C SER A 85 -14.92 -14.17 -3.42
N LEU A 86 -16.14 -14.01 -3.92
CA LEU A 86 -17.16 -13.11 -3.40
C LEU A 86 -18.53 -13.74 -3.61
N LEU A 87 -19.29 -13.93 -2.51
CA LEU A 87 -20.60 -14.58 -2.54
C LEU A 87 -20.54 -15.93 -3.30
N ASN A 88 -21.25 -16.03 -4.44
CA ASN A 88 -21.36 -17.23 -5.27
C ASN A 88 -20.39 -17.25 -6.46
N SER A 89 -19.42 -16.33 -6.51
CA SER A 89 -18.46 -16.22 -7.62
C SER A 89 -17.04 -16.49 -7.18
N PHE A 90 -16.27 -17.11 -8.10
CA PHE A 90 -14.84 -17.33 -7.98
C PHE A 90 -14.15 -17.00 -9.30
N ASN A 91 -13.06 -16.22 -9.24
CA ASN A 91 -12.31 -15.82 -10.42
C ASN A 91 -10.81 -15.83 -10.14
N THR A 92 -10.02 -16.16 -11.16
CA THR A 92 -8.56 -16.09 -11.12
C THR A 92 -8.06 -15.08 -12.14
N GLN A 93 -7.15 -14.20 -11.71
CA GLN A 93 -6.51 -13.20 -12.56
C GLN A 93 -5.00 -13.23 -12.42
N ASP A 94 -4.32 -13.33 -13.57
CA ASP A 94 -2.86 -13.27 -13.67
C ASP A 94 -2.40 -11.96 -14.31
N LYS A 95 -1.42 -11.32 -13.70
CA LYS A 95 -0.72 -10.17 -14.30
C LYS A 95 0.77 -10.19 -14.01
N SER A 96 1.58 -9.70 -14.94
CA SER A 96 3.02 -9.57 -14.76
C SER A 96 3.53 -8.21 -15.21
N ASN A 97 4.56 -7.71 -14.53
CA ASN A 97 5.25 -6.49 -14.92
C ASN A 97 6.76 -6.60 -14.66
N LEU A 98 7.53 -5.96 -15.54
CA LEU A 98 8.98 -5.84 -15.43
C LEU A 98 9.35 -4.50 -14.80
N THR A 99 10.20 -4.51 -13.78
CA THR A 99 10.66 -3.31 -13.08
C THR A 99 12.17 -3.34 -12.86
N MET A 100 12.80 -2.17 -12.82
CA MET A 100 14.12 -2.00 -12.23
C MET A 100 13.94 -1.86 -10.73
N ASN A 101 14.32 -2.89 -9.98
CA ASN A 101 14.02 -2.97 -8.55
C ASN A 101 15.19 -2.53 -7.66
N GLN A 102 16.44 -2.46 -8.19
CA GLN A 102 17.59 -2.01 -7.42
C GLN A 102 18.69 -1.46 -8.33
N ILE A 103 19.32 -0.37 -7.92
CA ILE A 103 20.58 0.13 -8.46
C ILE A 103 21.38 0.77 -7.31
N GLY A 104 22.69 0.61 -7.29
CA GLY A 104 23.52 1.26 -6.26
C GLY A 104 24.99 0.96 -6.37
N GLY A 105 25.77 1.67 -5.56
CA GLY A 105 27.19 1.49 -5.48
C GLY A 105 27.74 1.82 -4.09
N VAL A 106 28.90 1.28 -3.81
CA VAL A 106 29.68 1.56 -2.59
C VAL A 106 31.10 1.91 -2.97
N PHE A 107 31.66 2.92 -2.29
CA PHE A 107 33.03 3.38 -2.42
C PHE A 107 33.77 3.07 -1.11
N VAL A 108 34.85 2.30 -1.21
CA VAL A 108 35.61 1.82 -0.06
C VAL A 108 36.90 2.62 0.09
N PHE A 109 37.07 3.25 1.25
CA PHE A 109 38.27 4.01 1.61
C PHE A 109 39.02 3.30 2.74
N ASN A 110 40.08 2.61 2.39
CA ASN A 110 40.90 1.87 3.33
C ASN A 110 41.87 2.81 4.06
N ASN A 111 41.93 2.69 5.39
CA ASN A 111 42.89 3.41 6.21
C ASN A 111 44.11 2.51 6.47
N ILE A 112 45.14 2.64 5.63
CA ILE A 112 46.33 1.81 5.67
C ILE A 112 47.20 2.27 6.85
N GLY A 113 47.40 1.38 7.82
CA GLY A 113 48.28 1.57 8.98
C GLY A 113 47.94 0.62 10.12
N ALA A 114 48.88 -0.24 10.51
CA ALA A 114 48.68 -1.29 11.53
C ALA A 114 48.22 -0.75 12.90
N ALA A 115 48.61 0.50 13.25
CA ALA A 115 48.32 1.11 14.55
C ALA A 115 46.92 1.75 14.64
N LYS A 116 46.15 1.90 13.52
CA LYS A 116 44.89 2.63 13.52
C LYS A 116 43.74 1.69 13.87
N LYS A 117 42.90 2.10 14.85
CA LYS A 117 41.68 1.37 15.25
C LYS A 117 40.59 1.42 14.18
N TRP A 118 40.43 2.54 13.51
CA TRP A 118 39.54 2.70 12.36
C TRP A 118 40.21 2.19 11.09
N LYS A 119 39.74 1.08 10.55
CA LYS A 119 40.36 0.37 9.43
C LYS A 119 39.87 0.84 8.06
N LYS A 120 38.61 1.21 8.00
CA LYS A 120 37.93 1.48 6.74
C LYS A 120 36.72 2.38 6.96
N ILE A 121 36.46 3.27 6.00
CA ILE A 121 35.20 4.01 5.85
C ILE A 121 34.64 3.66 4.47
N VAL A 122 33.33 3.48 4.40
CA VAL A 122 32.61 3.18 3.17
C VAL A 122 31.46 4.17 3.02
N VAL A 123 31.31 4.69 1.80
CA VAL A 123 30.17 5.54 1.43
C VAL A 123 29.36 4.79 0.38
N GLY A 124 28.06 4.70 0.58
CA GLY A 124 27.14 4.01 -0.32
C GLY A 124 26.00 4.92 -0.77
N LEU A 125 25.54 4.66 -1.99
CA LEU A 125 24.30 5.23 -2.51
C LEU A 125 23.53 4.11 -3.20
N SER A 126 22.25 3.94 -2.84
CA SER A 126 21.38 2.95 -3.49
C SER A 126 19.97 3.46 -3.66
N TYR A 127 19.33 2.94 -4.68
CA TYR A 127 17.89 2.94 -4.88
C TYR A 127 17.39 1.50 -4.75
N ASP A 128 16.36 1.31 -3.93
CA ASP A 128 15.64 0.04 -3.79
C ASP A 128 14.13 0.30 -3.95
N GLN A 129 13.46 -0.49 -4.79
CA GLN A 129 12.01 -0.57 -4.80
C GLN A 129 11.56 -1.24 -3.50
N THR A 130 10.59 -0.63 -2.80
CA THR A 130 10.09 -1.13 -1.50
C THR A 130 8.71 -1.76 -1.60
N ASN A 131 7.93 -1.37 -2.60
CA ASN A 131 6.67 -2.01 -2.94
C ASN A 131 6.41 -1.90 -4.44
N ASN A 132 5.80 -2.95 -5.00
CA ASN A 132 5.24 -2.96 -6.34
C ASN A 132 3.71 -3.00 -6.21
N ASN A 133 3.06 -1.85 -6.44
CA ASN A 133 1.62 -1.68 -6.29
C ASN A 133 0.82 -2.29 -7.45
N PHE A 134 1.51 -2.75 -8.52
CA PHE A 134 0.84 -3.39 -9.65
C PHE A 134 0.06 -4.62 -9.19
N ASN A 135 -1.26 -4.53 -9.21
CA ASN A 135 -2.18 -5.59 -8.82
C ASN A 135 -3.50 -5.43 -9.58
N GLU A 136 -4.10 -6.54 -9.99
CA GLU A 136 -5.38 -6.53 -10.68
C GLU A 136 -6.17 -7.75 -10.27
N TYR A 137 -7.44 -7.56 -9.94
CA TYR A 137 -8.38 -8.63 -9.73
C TYR A 137 -9.79 -8.20 -10.13
N PHE A 138 -10.65 -9.17 -10.38
CA PHE A 138 -12.05 -8.94 -10.66
C PHE A 138 -12.91 -10.06 -10.10
N VAL A 139 -14.18 -9.74 -9.88
CA VAL A 139 -15.25 -10.71 -9.64
C VAL A 139 -16.36 -10.43 -10.65
N ARG A 140 -16.70 -11.42 -11.46
CA ARG A 140 -17.72 -11.27 -12.51
C ARG A 140 -18.99 -12.03 -12.19
N ASN A 141 -20.12 -11.42 -12.52
CA ASN A 141 -21.45 -12.05 -12.49
C ASN A 141 -21.76 -12.68 -11.12
N PHE A 142 -21.40 -12.03 -10.05
CA PHE A 142 -21.88 -12.46 -8.74
C PHE A 142 -23.27 -11.91 -8.46
N THR A 143 -24.13 -12.76 -7.93
CA THR A 143 -25.49 -12.37 -7.57
C THR A 143 -25.52 -11.90 -6.13
N ASN A 144 -26.09 -10.72 -5.90
CA ASN A 144 -26.26 -10.12 -4.59
C ASN A 144 -27.72 -9.72 -4.39
N SER A 145 -28.17 -9.68 -3.15
CA SER A 145 -29.46 -9.10 -2.75
C SER A 145 -29.35 -7.62 -2.38
N ASN A 146 -28.13 -7.07 -2.27
CA ASN A 146 -27.86 -5.67 -1.98
C ASN A 146 -27.32 -4.99 -3.24
N SER A 147 -27.90 -3.86 -3.59
CA SER A 147 -27.47 -2.99 -4.68
C SER A 147 -26.50 -1.91 -4.17
N ILE A 148 -25.77 -1.30 -5.11
CA ILE A 148 -24.95 -0.10 -4.85
C ILE A 148 -25.77 1.12 -4.44
N ASP A 149 -27.08 1.14 -4.66
CA ASP A 149 -27.99 2.18 -4.19
C ASP A 149 -27.87 2.43 -2.68
N SER A 150 -27.61 1.35 -1.92
CA SER A 150 -27.40 1.41 -0.47
C SER A 150 -26.20 2.28 -0.07
N TYR A 151 -25.18 2.38 -0.92
CA TYR A 151 -24.04 3.28 -0.74
C TYR A 151 -24.48 4.75 -0.88
N PHE A 152 -25.22 5.08 -1.93
CA PHE A 152 -25.72 6.43 -2.16
C PHE A 152 -26.74 6.84 -1.10
N LEU A 153 -27.65 5.95 -0.71
CA LEU A 153 -28.57 6.18 0.40
C LEU A 153 -27.86 6.43 1.73
N ALA A 154 -26.84 5.62 2.07
CA ALA A 154 -26.09 5.80 3.31
C ALA A 154 -25.38 7.17 3.37
N ASN A 155 -24.95 7.69 2.23
CA ASN A 155 -24.35 9.02 2.14
C ASN A 155 -25.38 10.16 2.14
N ALA A 156 -26.61 9.92 1.65
CA ALA A 156 -27.64 10.97 1.50
C ALA A 156 -28.51 11.15 2.74
N GLN A 157 -28.80 10.08 3.50
CA GLN A 157 -29.71 10.16 4.65
C GLN A 157 -29.24 11.17 5.69
N GLY A 158 -30.15 12.11 6.03
CA GLY A 158 -29.89 13.20 6.96
C GLY A 158 -29.30 14.47 6.31
N LEU A 159 -28.86 14.42 5.05
CA LEU A 159 -28.39 15.59 4.30
C LEU A 159 -29.57 16.32 3.66
N ARG A 160 -29.51 17.65 3.61
CA ARG A 160 -30.57 18.48 3.01
C ARG A 160 -30.50 18.40 1.49
N LEU A 161 -31.67 18.41 0.84
CA LEU A 161 -31.77 18.37 -0.64
C LEU A 161 -31.04 19.55 -1.30
N ASP A 162 -31.19 20.76 -0.75
CA ASP A 162 -30.51 21.96 -1.27
C ASP A 162 -28.96 21.93 -1.11
N GLN A 163 -28.42 20.94 -0.41
CA GLN A 163 -26.96 20.73 -0.24
C GLN A 163 -26.40 19.62 -1.15
N ILE A 164 -27.28 18.84 -1.79
CA ILE A 164 -26.91 17.71 -2.65
C ILE A 164 -27.53 17.79 -4.04
N SER A 165 -27.99 18.95 -4.46
CA SER A 165 -28.59 19.22 -5.79
C SER A 165 -27.90 20.40 -6.47
N ALA A 166 -27.85 20.37 -7.81
CA ALA A 166 -27.33 21.49 -8.59
C ALA A 166 -28.30 22.68 -8.53
N PHE A 167 -27.78 23.90 -8.60
CA PHE A 167 -28.60 25.10 -8.78
C PHE A 167 -29.13 25.18 -10.22
N GLU A 168 -30.21 25.97 -10.43
CA GLU A 168 -30.75 26.19 -11.77
C GLU A 168 -29.67 26.77 -12.70
N ASN A 169 -29.46 26.12 -13.85
CA ASN A 169 -28.40 26.41 -14.85
C ASN A 169 -26.93 26.19 -14.41
N GLU A 170 -26.72 25.55 -13.29
CA GLU A 170 -25.37 25.13 -12.89
C GLU A 170 -24.97 23.85 -13.63
N SER A 171 -23.68 23.76 -14.01
CA SER A 171 -23.18 22.53 -14.63
C SER A 171 -22.95 21.44 -13.57
N ILE A 172 -23.07 20.17 -13.96
CA ILE A 172 -22.76 19.02 -13.08
C ILE A 172 -21.34 19.13 -12.51
N THR A 173 -20.37 19.59 -13.31
CA THR A 173 -18.99 19.80 -12.86
C THR A 173 -18.90 20.85 -11.76
N ASP A 174 -19.54 22.02 -11.97
CA ASP A 174 -19.47 23.12 -11.00
C ASP A 174 -20.18 22.73 -9.70
N ALA A 175 -21.41 22.18 -9.79
CA ALA A 175 -22.15 21.70 -8.63
C ALA A 175 -21.38 20.66 -7.82
N TYR A 176 -20.80 19.65 -8.49
CA TYR A 176 -20.00 18.61 -7.85
C TYR A 176 -18.80 19.19 -7.09
N VAL A 177 -18.09 20.15 -7.70
CA VAL A 177 -16.92 20.81 -7.09
C VAL A 177 -17.34 21.70 -5.92
N ASP A 178 -18.38 22.52 -6.09
CA ASP A 178 -18.84 23.46 -5.06
C ASP A 178 -19.43 22.72 -3.85
N ILE A 179 -20.19 21.65 -4.07
CA ILE A 179 -20.70 20.77 -3.01
C ILE A 179 -19.53 20.14 -2.24
N GLY A 180 -18.54 19.61 -2.95
CA GLY A 180 -17.36 19.02 -2.33
C GLY A 180 -16.57 19.99 -1.47
N ASN A 181 -16.31 21.19 -2.00
CA ASN A 181 -15.58 22.24 -1.29
C ASN A 181 -16.33 22.78 -0.06
N THR A 182 -17.66 22.79 -0.11
CA THR A 182 -18.51 23.41 0.93
C THR A 182 -18.91 22.39 2.01
N PHE A 183 -19.32 21.19 1.61
CA PHE A 183 -19.95 20.20 2.49
C PHE A 183 -19.18 18.89 2.60
N GLY A 184 -18.35 18.58 1.61
CA GLY A 184 -17.49 17.44 1.66
C GLY A 184 -17.89 16.24 0.82
N TYR A 185 -17.04 15.19 0.89
CA TYR A 185 -17.14 13.99 0.06
C TYR A 185 -18.49 13.24 0.20
N PRO A 186 -19.09 13.04 1.40
CA PRO A 186 -20.40 12.39 1.52
C PRO A 186 -21.50 13.11 0.74
N HIS A 187 -21.50 14.47 0.73
CA HIS A 187 -22.45 15.25 -0.05
C HIS A 187 -22.24 15.09 -1.55
N GLN A 188 -20.99 14.95 -2.02
CA GLN A 188 -20.71 14.64 -3.43
C GLN A 188 -21.25 13.26 -3.82
N GLN A 189 -21.16 12.25 -2.93
CA GLN A 189 -21.73 10.93 -3.19
C GLN A 189 -23.26 10.99 -3.26
N ALA A 190 -23.87 11.70 -2.32
CA ALA A 190 -25.30 11.93 -2.32
C ALA A 190 -25.79 12.68 -3.58
N PHE A 191 -25.04 13.71 -4.01
CA PHE A 191 -25.28 14.44 -5.25
C PHE A 191 -25.24 13.52 -6.47
N LEU A 192 -24.21 12.67 -6.60
CA LEU A 192 -24.13 11.70 -7.69
C LEU A 192 -25.31 10.74 -7.69
N GLY A 193 -25.70 10.23 -6.52
CA GLY A 193 -26.87 9.35 -6.37
C GLY A 193 -28.19 10.01 -6.76
N TYR A 194 -28.36 11.29 -6.40
CA TYR A 194 -29.56 12.08 -6.70
C TYR A 194 -29.65 12.46 -8.19
N GLU A 195 -28.60 13.06 -8.74
CA GLU A 195 -28.57 13.49 -10.15
C GLU A 195 -28.61 12.32 -11.15
N SER A 196 -28.29 11.11 -10.70
CA SER A 196 -28.37 9.88 -11.50
C SER A 196 -29.69 9.13 -11.39
N TYR A 197 -30.65 9.66 -10.66
CA TYR A 197 -31.94 9.01 -10.32
C TYR A 197 -31.81 7.69 -9.54
N ILE A 198 -30.65 7.36 -8.99
CA ILE A 198 -30.52 6.18 -8.10
C ILE A 198 -31.35 6.40 -6.83
N ILE A 199 -31.31 7.61 -6.27
CA ILE A 199 -32.08 8.01 -5.09
C ILE A 199 -32.91 9.24 -5.38
N GLU A 200 -34.07 9.34 -4.71
CA GLU A 200 -34.94 10.52 -4.75
C GLU A 200 -35.35 10.95 -3.35
N PRO A 201 -35.65 12.27 -3.14
CA PRO A 201 -36.15 12.78 -1.88
C PRO A 201 -37.63 12.39 -1.67
N ASP A 202 -38.04 12.18 -0.42
CA ASP A 202 -39.44 11.94 -0.08
C ASP A 202 -40.35 13.14 -0.48
N ASP A 203 -39.83 14.37 -0.42
CA ASP A 203 -40.50 15.59 -0.86
C ASP A 203 -39.55 16.46 -1.68
N ILE A 204 -39.68 16.39 -3.01
CA ILE A 204 -38.85 17.16 -3.97
C ILE A 204 -39.10 18.68 -3.89
N ASN A 205 -40.27 19.11 -3.38
CA ASN A 205 -40.59 20.53 -3.26
C ASN A 205 -40.05 21.16 -1.97
N ASN A 206 -39.48 20.36 -1.07
CA ASN A 206 -38.94 20.84 0.18
C ASN A 206 -37.40 20.87 0.13
N PRO A 207 -36.76 22.05 -0.04
CA PRO A 207 -35.29 22.16 -0.05
C PRO A 207 -34.60 21.62 1.22
N ALA A 208 -35.34 21.58 2.34
CA ALA A 208 -34.83 21.04 3.60
C ALA A 208 -35.15 19.55 3.79
N ASN A 209 -35.68 18.86 2.75
CA ASN A 209 -35.85 17.41 2.81
C ASN A 209 -34.52 16.73 3.13
N SER A 210 -34.55 15.73 4.00
CA SER A 210 -33.35 14.98 4.43
C SER A 210 -33.61 13.48 4.51
N SER A 211 -34.65 13.00 3.88
CA SER A 211 -35.03 11.60 3.79
C SER A 211 -35.16 11.20 2.33
N TYR A 212 -34.56 10.06 1.96
CA TYR A 212 -34.43 9.61 0.58
C TYR A 212 -34.82 8.15 0.44
N TYR A 213 -35.36 7.79 -0.71
CA TYR A 213 -35.65 6.42 -1.10
C TYR A 213 -34.92 6.06 -2.40
N SER A 214 -34.77 4.76 -2.65
CA SER A 214 -34.11 4.25 -3.85
C SER A 214 -35.14 4.01 -4.98
N ASN A 215 -34.73 4.34 -6.20
CA ASN A 215 -35.39 3.91 -7.43
C ASN A 215 -34.91 2.54 -7.93
N VAL A 216 -34.01 1.89 -7.20
CA VAL A 216 -33.61 0.51 -7.47
C VAL A 216 -34.51 -0.42 -6.68
N TYR A 217 -35.36 -1.20 -7.39
CA TYR A 217 -36.32 -2.09 -6.75
C TYR A 217 -35.62 -3.28 -6.09
N PRO A 218 -36.06 -3.70 -4.89
CA PRO A 218 -35.51 -4.85 -4.19
C PRO A 218 -35.61 -6.13 -5.01
N GLY A 219 -34.56 -6.96 -4.97
CA GLY A 219 -34.53 -8.22 -5.67
C GLY A 219 -33.14 -8.80 -5.75
N SER A 220 -32.80 -9.36 -6.89
CA SER A 220 -31.50 -9.94 -7.20
C SER A 220 -30.76 -9.05 -8.19
N PHE A 221 -29.49 -8.78 -7.92
CA PHE A 221 -28.63 -7.93 -8.74
C PHE A 221 -27.47 -8.74 -9.28
N ASN A 222 -27.21 -8.59 -10.58
CA ASN A 222 -26.00 -9.13 -11.21
C ASN A 222 -24.93 -8.06 -11.16
N GLN A 223 -23.82 -8.35 -10.49
CA GLN A 223 -22.75 -7.39 -10.29
C GLN A 223 -21.43 -7.91 -10.84
N THR A 224 -20.62 -7.01 -11.37
CA THR A 224 -19.21 -7.25 -11.75
C THR A 224 -18.36 -6.16 -11.12
N TYR A 225 -17.31 -6.56 -10.41
CA TYR A 225 -16.41 -5.62 -9.74
C TYR A 225 -14.98 -5.82 -10.23
N TYR A 226 -14.31 -4.74 -10.59
CA TYR A 226 -12.91 -4.70 -10.98
C TYR A 226 -12.13 -3.82 -10.00
N SER A 227 -10.91 -4.26 -9.67
CA SER A 227 -9.96 -3.45 -8.91
C SER A 227 -8.58 -3.54 -9.57
N ILE A 228 -8.05 -2.39 -9.95
CA ILE A 228 -6.78 -2.25 -10.66
C ILE A 228 -5.90 -1.28 -9.89
N SER A 229 -4.78 -1.77 -9.34
CA SER A 229 -3.79 -0.93 -8.67
C SER A 229 -2.52 -0.84 -9.49
N ARG A 230 -1.87 0.31 -9.51
CA ARG A 230 -0.61 0.60 -10.21
C ARG A 230 0.31 1.46 -9.36
N GLY A 231 1.53 1.66 -9.87
CA GLY A 231 2.54 2.47 -9.20
C GLY A 231 3.51 1.66 -8.36
N TYR A 232 4.34 2.34 -7.59
CA TYR A 232 5.39 1.72 -6.78
C TYR A 232 5.86 2.64 -5.67
N ASN A 233 6.41 2.04 -4.61
CA ASN A 233 7.11 2.76 -3.58
C ASN A 233 8.61 2.53 -3.74
N GLY A 234 9.40 3.54 -3.49
CA GLY A 234 10.84 3.46 -3.61
C GLY A 234 11.58 4.17 -2.47
N LYS A 235 12.84 3.79 -2.31
CA LYS A 235 13.73 4.34 -1.30
C LYS A 235 15.09 4.66 -1.89
N LEU A 236 15.54 5.89 -1.74
CA LEU A 236 16.90 6.34 -1.97
C LEU A 236 17.65 6.34 -0.65
N THR A 237 18.78 5.67 -0.58
CA THR A 237 19.58 5.52 0.63
C THR A 237 20.98 6.10 0.43
N GLY A 238 21.33 7.10 1.25
CA GLY A 238 22.70 7.54 1.47
C GLY A 238 23.26 6.82 2.70
N ASN A 239 24.37 6.11 2.55
CA ASN A 239 24.97 5.29 3.60
C ASN A 239 26.39 5.75 3.94
N VAL A 240 26.71 5.70 5.22
CA VAL A 240 28.09 5.76 5.71
C VAL A 240 28.32 4.56 6.63
N GLY A 241 29.31 3.74 6.28
CA GLY A 241 29.75 2.60 7.08
C GLY A 241 31.18 2.74 7.52
N ALA A 242 31.53 2.19 8.68
CA ALA A 242 32.87 2.21 9.21
C ALA A 242 33.24 0.90 9.90
N GLN A 243 34.49 0.45 9.70
CA GLN A 243 35.04 -0.69 10.41
C GLN A 243 35.95 -0.22 11.53
N TYR A 244 35.59 -0.60 12.77
CA TYR A 244 36.41 -0.39 13.96
C TYR A 244 37.07 -1.71 14.39
N SER A 245 38.39 -1.73 14.47
CA SER A 245 39.17 -2.97 14.63
C SER A 245 38.81 -4.01 13.54
N GLU A 246 39.10 -5.28 13.78
CA GLU A 246 38.77 -6.38 12.85
C GLU A 246 37.38 -6.96 13.10
N LYS A 247 36.67 -6.48 14.13
CA LYS A 247 35.50 -7.17 14.66
C LYS A 247 34.19 -6.38 14.63
N ILE A 248 34.24 -5.05 14.63
CA ILE A 248 33.05 -4.20 14.79
C ILE A 248 32.85 -3.37 13.52
N TYR A 249 31.63 -3.40 13.00
CA TYR A 249 31.17 -2.61 11.87
C TYR A 249 29.99 -1.76 12.32
N LEU A 250 30.00 -0.51 11.98
CA LEU A 250 28.96 0.48 12.31
C LEU A 250 28.45 1.09 11.00
N GLY A 251 27.20 1.48 11.00
CA GLY A 251 26.60 2.12 9.84
C GLY A 251 25.44 3.04 10.17
N LEU A 252 25.25 4.03 9.33
CA LEU A 252 24.15 4.99 9.33
C LEU A 252 23.61 5.13 7.91
N ASN A 253 22.30 5.09 7.78
CA ASN A 253 21.58 5.47 6.56
C ASN A 253 20.74 6.71 6.81
N LEU A 254 20.69 7.56 5.79
CA LEU A 254 19.65 8.58 5.61
C LEU A 254 18.84 8.19 4.37
N ASN A 255 17.53 8.09 4.53
CA ASN A 255 16.64 7.56 3.48
C ASN A 255 15.62 8.61 3.06
N GLY A 256 15.52 8.85 1.75
CA GLY A 256 14.39 9.52 1.12
C GLY A 256 13.44 8.46 0.55
N HIS A 257 12.18 8.55 0.89
CA HIS A 257 11.13 7.66 0.40
C HIS A 257 10.23 8.39 -0.57
N PHE A 258 9.65 7.66 -1.51
CA PHE A 258 8.59 8.17 -2.37
C PHE A 258 7.54 7.09 -2.62
N VAL A 259 6.32 7.56 -2.83
CA VAL A 259 5.13 6.76 -3.08
C VAL A 259 4.45 7.28 -4.33
N ASP A 260 4.10 6.35 -5.21
CA ASP A 260 3.23 6.55 -6.35
C ASP A 260 2.22 5.39 -6.35
N TYR A 261 0.96 5.72 -6.14
CA TYR A 261 -0.12 4.75 -6.01
C TYR A 261 -1.36 5.23 -6.76
N ASP A 262 -1.88 4.38 -7.60
CA ASP A 262 -3.10 4.62 -8.35
C ASP A 262 -4.00 3.38 -8.20
N ASN A 263 -5.24 3.59 -7.77
CA ASN A 263 -6.25 2.54 -7.64
C ASN A 263 -7.51 2.93 -8.39
N TYR A 264 -7.98 2.03 -9.24
CA TYR A 264 -9.17 2.20 -10.05
C TYR A 264 -10.14 1.06 -9.80
N ASN A 265 -11.31 1.39 -9.28
CA ASN A 265 -12.38 0.47 -8.95
C ASN A 265 -13.60 0.75 -9.83
N ILE A 266 -14.18 -0.31 -10.42
CA ILE A 266 -15.37 -0.23 -11.25
C ILE A 266 -16.38 -1.24 -10.72
N LEU A 267 -17.61 -0.80 -10.47
CA LEU A 267 -18.75 -1.67 -10.23
C LEU A 267 -19.76 -1.49 -11.36
N GLU A 268 -20.05 -2.59 -12.05
CA GLU A 268 -21.16 -2.70 -13.00
C GLU A 268 -22.27 -3.52 -12.34
N GLU A 269 -23.48 -2.99 -12.31
CA GLU A 269 -24.67 -3.63 -11.75
C GLU A 269 -25.80 -3.62 -12.75
N SER A 270 -26.56 -4.72 -12.82
CA SER A 270 -27.79 -4.80 -13.60
C SER A 270 -28.88 -5.59 -12.86
N ASN A 271 -30.14 -5.25 -13.12
CA ASN A 271 -31.30 -5.93 -12.55
C ASN A 271 -32.54 -5.86 -13.45
N ASP A 272 -33.47 -6.77 -13.22
CA ASP A 272 -34.80 -6.84 -13.86
C ASP A 272 -35.92 -6.70 -12.80
N ASN A 273 -35.69 -6.01 -11.69
CA ASN A 273 -36.56 -5.99 -10.52
C ASN A 273 -37.68 -4.96 -10.62
N GLY A 274 -37.72 -4.12 -11.67
CA GLY A 274 -38.64 -2.99 -11.82
C GLY A 274 -40.11 -3.38 -11.91
N GLN A 275 -41.00 -2.42 -11.66
CA GLN A 275 -42.44 -2.54 -11.81
C GLN A 275 -42.96 -1.66 -12.96
N GLN A 276 -43.88 -2.19 -13.74
CA GLN A 276 -44.49 -1.47 -14.86
C GLN A 276 -45.18 -0.17 -14.39
N GLY A 277 -44.99 0.91 -15.12
CA GLY A 277 -45.56 2.22 -14.82
C GLY A 277 -44.85 3.01 -13.70
N SER A 278 -43.72 2.54 -13.21
CA SER A 278 -42.90 3.23 -12.21
C SER A 278 -41.50 3.56 -12.74
N LEU A 279 -40.95 4.67 -12.28
CA LEU A 279 -39.53 4.96 -12.53
C LEU A 279 -38.68 3.94 -11.77
N HIS A 280 -37.75 3.26 -12.46
CA HIS A 280 -36.82 2.33 -11.83
C HIS A 280 -35.50 2.22 -12.58
N VAL A 281 -34.41 2.11 -11.83
CA VAL A 281 -33.07 1.99 -12.35
C VAL A 281 -32.74 0.51 -12.61
N THR A 282 -32.28 0.22 -13.83
CA THR A 282 -31.96 -1.14 -14.30
C THR A 282 -30.47 -1.43 -14.34
N ASP A 283 -29.64 -0.40 -14.61
CA ASP A 283 -28.19 -0.57 -14.74
C ASP A 283 -27.46 0.60 -14.10
N ILE A 284 -26.36 0.29 -13.45
CA ILE A 284 -25.47 1.26 -12.79
C ILE A 284 -24.02 0.88 -13.14
N ASN A 285 -23.26 1.85 -13.64
CA ASN A 285 -21.80 1.76 -13.77
C ASN A 285 -21.17 2.85 -12.92
N PHE A 286 -20.48 2.48 -11.85
CA PHE A 286 -19.83 3.40 -10.93
C PHE A 286 -18.32 3.17 -10.89
N GLU A 287 -17.55 4.20 -11.26
CA GLU A 287 -16.12 4.18 -11.34
C GLU A 287 -15.49 5.15 -10.35
N ASN A 288 -14.55 4.66 -9.57
CA ASN A 288 -13.77 5.45 -8.62
C ASN A 288 -12.28 5.29 -8.91
N ARG A 289 -11.57 6.38 -9.01
CA ARG A 289 -10.12 6.41 -9.09
C ARG A 289 -9.56 7.19 -7.91
N LEU A 290 -8.61 6.58 -7.20
CA LEU A 290 -7.81 7.19 -6.15
C LEU A 290 -6.36 7.23 -6.62
N SER A 291 -5.74 8.40 -6.62
CA SER A 291 -4.31 8.57 -6.89
C SER A 291 -3.64 9.16 -5.65
N GLY A 292 -2.60 8.50 -5.16
CA GLY A 292 -1.84 8.92 -3.97
C GLY A 292 -0.37 9.14 -4.30
N PHE A 293 0.15 10.32 -3.98
CA PHE A 293 1.54 10.70 -4.20
C PHE A 293 2.17 11.10 -2.87
N GLY A 294 3.40 10.66 -2.63
CA GLY A 294 4.03 11.00 -1.37
C GLY A 294 5.54 10.97 -1.39
N SER A 295 6.11 11.69 -0.44
CA SER A 295 7.52 11.62 -0.12
C SER A 295 7.70 11.46 1.39
N GLY A 296 8.83 10.89 1.81
CA GLY A 296 9.09 10.68 3.22
C GLY A 296 10.57 10.63 3.53
N PHE A 297 10.86 10.70 4.81
CA PHE A 297 12.22 10.63 5.34
C PHE A 297 12.30 9.61 6.48
N SER A 298 13.44 8.91 6.57
CA SER A 298 13.79 8.08 7.73
C SER A 298 15.30 7.96 7.87
N PHE A 299 15.74 7.44 9.02
CA PHE A 299 17.13 7.04 9.20
C PHE A 299 17.21 5.62 9.76
N GLN A 300 18.36 4.98 9.56
CA GLN A 300 18.68 3.66 10.14
C GLN A 300 20.04 3.70 10.78
N ILE A 301 20.17 3.00 11.90
CA ILE A 301 21.47 2.78 12.57
C ILE A 301 21.68 1.28 12.69
N GLY A 302 22.90 0.83 12.38
CA GLY A 302 23.19 -0.58 12.41
C GLY A 302 24.59 -0.89 12.92
N THR A 303 24.72 -2.09 13.46
CA THR A 303 25.99 -2.67 13.85
C THR A 303 26.08 -4.13 13.45
N ILE A 304 27.28 -4.58 13.08
CA ILE A 304 27.64 -5.99 12.89
C ILE A 304 28.89 -6.25 13.73
N ALA A 305 28.86 -7.31 14.53
CA ALA A 305 30.01 -7.76 15.31
C ALA A 305 30.43 -9.18 14.89
N LYS A 306 31.71 -9.36 14.56
CA LYS A 306 32.34 -10.67 14.40
C LYS A 306 32.75 -11.19 15.77
N LEU A 307 31.99 -12.10 16.34
CA LEU A 307 32.30 -12.71 17.63
C LEU A 307 33.49 -13.69 17.48
N THR A 308 33.47 -14.43 16.39
CA THR A 308 34.57 -15.30 15.94
C THR A 308 34.77 -15.12 14.42
N ASP A 309 35.70 -15.84 13.83
CA ASP A 309 35.96 -15.79 12.38
C ASP A 309 34.77 -16.33 11.56
N TRP A 310 33.93 -17.17 12.17
CA TRP A 310 32.80 -17.82 11.53
C TRP A 310 31.45 -17.33 12.05
N LEU A 311 31.38 -16.64 13.20
CA LEU A 311 30.14 -16.22 13.83
C LEU A 311 29.99 -14.69 13.85
N ARG A 312 28.87 -14.19 13.35
CA ARG A 312 28.51 -12.78 13.34
C ARG A 312 27.14 -12.56 13.95
N ILE A 313 26.97 -11.42 14.61
CA ILE A 313 25.69 -10.92 15.06
C ILE A 313 25.46 -9.52 14.49
N GLY A 314 24.20 -9.15 14.27
CA GLY A 314 23.81 -7.85 13.78
C GLY A 314 22.64 -7.29 14.58
N LEU A 315 22.61 -5.98 14.74
CA LEU A 315 21.50 -5.26 15.33
C LEU A 315 21.22 -4.02 14.48
N THR A 316 19.95 -3.80 14.16
CA THR A 316 19.52 -2.64 13.35
C THR A 316 18.29 -2.00 13.97
N TYR A 317 18.30 -0.69 14.04
CA TYR A 317 17.14 0.14 14.34
C TYR A 317 16.78 0.98 13.13
N ASP A 318 15.54 0.84 12.67
CA ASP A 318 14.91 1.68 11.65
C ASP A 318 13.98 2.67 12.36
N SER A 319 14.19 3.96 12.15
CA SER A 319 13.28 4.99 12.66
C SER A 319 11.90 4.84 12.02
N PRO A 320 10.85 5.47 12.55
CA PRO A 320 9.66 5.76 11.78
C PRO A 320 10.00 6.41 10.43
N VAL A 321 9.17 6.19 9.44
CA VAL A 321 9.16 7.01 8.22
C VAL A 321 8.07 8.06 8.40
N TRP A 322 8.42 9.30 8.18
CA TRP A 322 7.48 10.43 8.16
C TRP A 322 7.17 10.72 6.69
N TYR A 323 5.99 10.28 6.25
CA TYR A 323 5.48 10.53 4.91
C TYR A 323 4.60 11.77 4.89
N SER A 324 4.71 12.56 3.83
CA SER A 324 3.73 13.58 3.42
C SER A 324 3.02 13.04 2.18
N ILE A 325 1.71 12.88 2.25
CA ILE A 325 0.86 12.27 1.22
C ILE A 325 -0.15 13.28 0.72
N LYS A 326 -0.35 13.30 -0.59
CA LYS A 326 -1.45 13.97 -1.28
C LYS A 326 -2.29 12.92 -1.98
N GLU A 327 -3.60 13.06 -1.88
CA GLU A 327 -4.55 12.20 -2.55
C GLU A 327 -5.46 13.00 -3.47
N GLU A 328 -5.83 12.36 -4.56
CA GLU A 328 -6.74 12.89 -5.56
C GLU A 328 -7.75 11.80 -5.92
N THR A 329 -9.03 12.16 -6.04
CA THR A 329 -10.06 11.23 -6.51
C THR A 329 -10.76 11.78 -7.75
N ARG A 330 -11.17 10.86 -8.61
CA ARG A 330 -12.03 11.12 -9.75
C ARG A 330 -13.13 10.07 -9.80
N GLN A 331 -14.34 10.48 -10.13
CA GLN A 331 -15.50 9.61 -10.20
C GLN A 331 -16.22 9.74 -11.54
N TYR A 332 -16.87 8.64 -11.94
CA TYR A 332 -17.78 8.57 -13.08
C TYR A 332 -18.96 7.69 -12.68
N LEU A 333 -20.16 8.10 -13.03
CA LEU A 333 -21.40 7.36 -12.77
C LEU A 333 -22.29 7.40 -14.01
N ALA A 334 -22.72 6.23 -14.47
CA ALA A 334 -23.74 6.12 -15.51
C ALA A 334 -24.87 5.22 -15.05
N THR A 335 -26.10 5.61 -15.36
CA THR A 335 -27.31 4.83 -15.07
C THR A 335 -28.16 4.65 -16.31
N ARG A 336 -28.86 3.51 -16.38
CA ARG A 336 -30.03 3.33 -17.23
C ARG A 336 -31.25 3.14 -16.34
N PHE A 337 -32.36 3.70 -16.75
CA PHE A 337 -33.63 3.62 -16.03
C PHE A 337 -34.82 3.61 -17.00
N ILE A 338 -35.92 3.03 -16.54
CA ILE A 338 -37.19 3.03 -17.24
C ILE A 338 -38.07 4.05 -16.53
N ASP A 339 -38.64 4.97 -17.29
CA ASP A 339 -39.55 5.98 -16.75
C ASP A 339 -41.01 5.49 -16.63
N GLN A 340 -41.90 6.31 -16.08
CA GLN A 340 -43.29 5.97 -15.91
C GLN A 340 -44.05 5.73 -17.24
N ALA A 341 -43.50 6.21 -18.37
CA ALA A 341 -44.04 6.01 -19.71
C ALA A 341 -43.43 4.76 -20.41
N GLU A 342 -42.74 3.90 -19.67
CA GLU A 342 -42.03 2.69 -20.19
C GLU A 342 -40.95 3.03 -21.23
N GLN A 343 -40.36 4.23 -21.13
CA GLN A 343 -39.24 4.60 -22.01
C GLN A 343 -37.93 4.37 -21.31
N GLU A 344 -37.01 3.72 -22.03
CA GLU A 344 -35.62 3.56 -21.57
C GLU A 344 -34.86 4.88 -21.74
N ASN A 345 -34.25 5.33 -20.66
CA ASN A 345 -33.44 6.55 -20.57
C ASN A 345 -32.09 6.23 -19.97
N SER A 346 -31.12 7.12 -20.18
CA SER A 346 -29.80 7.01 -19.57
C SER A 346 -29.26 8.36 -19.14
N ILE A 347 -28.52 8.36 -18.05
CA ILE A 347 -27.79 9.53 -17.56
C ILE A 347 -26.32 9.15 -17.38
N VAL A 348 -25.45 10.09 -17.76
CA VAL A 348 -24.01 9.99 -17.54
C VAL A 348 -23.58 11.22 -16.75
N LEU A 349 -23.06 10.98 -15.56
CA LEU A 349 -22.44 11.97 -14.71
C LEU A 349 -20.92 11.75 -14.76
N ASP A 350 -20.24 12.55 -15.57
CA ASP A 350 -18.80 12.68 -15.57
C ASP A 350 -18.45 14.11 -15.15
N PRO A 351 -18.29 14.38 -13.85
CA PRO A 351 -17.93 15.70 -13.38
C PRO A 351 -16.64 16.22 -14.02
N ASN A 352 -15.81 15.32 -14.58
CA ASN A 352 -14.50 15.62 -15.13
C ASN A 352 -13.64 16.48 -14.18
N ALA A 353 -13.92 16.35 -12.88
CA ALA A 353 -13.28 17.06 -11.79
C ALA A 353 -12.34 16.12 -11.03
N ILE A 354 -11.26 16.68 -10.52
CA ILE A 354 -10.33 16.01 -9.63
C ILE A 354 -10.52 16.63 -8.24
N ASN A 355 -10.98 15.82 -7.29
CA ASN A 355 -10.98 16.22 -5.88
C ASN A 355 -9.57 16.07 -5.34
N VAL A 356 -8.97 17.16 -4.90
CA VAL A 356 -7.65 17.17 -4.26
C VAL A 356 -7.85 17.30 -2.77
N PHE A 357 -7.46 16.29 -2.02
CA PHE A 357 -7.54 16.31 -0.56
C PHE A 357 -6.38 17.09 0.05
N GLU A 358 -6.60 17.62 1.25
CA GLU A 358 -5.55 18.31 1.98
C GLU A 358 -4.39 17.33 2.28
N GLU A 359 -3.16 17.82 2.08
CA GLU A 359 -1.95 17.04 2.34
C GLU A 359 -1.86 16.66 3.82
N PHE A 360 -1.65 15.38 4.09
CA PHE A 360 -1.53 14.83 5.43
C PHE A 360 -0.22 14.08 5.63
N THR A 361 0.12 13.82 6.89
CA THR A 361 1.32 13.08 7.25
C THR A 361 0.95 11.71 7.80
N ILE A 362 1.66 10.65 7.34
CA ILE A 362 1.63 9.33 7.96
C ILE A 362 2.97 9.07 8.63
N GLN A 363 2.94 8.79 9.93
CA GLN A 363 4.09 8.28 10.66
C GLN A 363 3.99 6.76 10.74
N THR A 364 4.98 6.04 10.18
CA THR A 364 5.03 4.58 10.32
C THR A 364 5.62 4.18 11.68
N PRO A 365 5.39 2.94 12.15
CA PRO A 365 6.12 2.44 13.31
C PRO A 365 7.62 2.24 13.02
N SER A 366 8.44 2.34 14.08
CA SER A 366 9.84 1.95 14.05
C SER A 366 10.00 0.43 13.92
N LYS A 367 11.18 -0.03 13.48
CA LYS A 367 11.48 -1.47 13.37
C LYS A 367 12.81 -1.78 14.05
N LEU A 368 12.84 -2.84 14.84
CA LEU A 368 14.05 -3.41 15.42
C LEU A 368 14.33 -4.76 14.78
N THR A 369 15.59 -4.98 14.35
CA THR A 369 16.03 -6.24 13.75
C THR A 369 17.24 -6.78 14.50
N ALA A 370 17.18 -8.04 14.92
CA ALA A 370 18.28 -8.82 15.48
C ALA A 370 18.65 -9.92 14.49
N SER A 371 19.94 -10.07 14.23
CA SER A 371 20.46 -10.95 13.18
C SER A 371 21.61 -11.81 13.66
N PHE A 372 21.74 -12.97 13.05
CA PHE A 372 22.77 -13.95 13.34
C PHE A 372 23.24 -14.61 12.04
N ALA A 373 24.55 -14.78 11.87
CA ALA A 373 25.09 -15.45 10.69
C ALA A 373 26.30 -16.33 11.02
N VAL A 374 26.34 -17.50 10.39
CA VAL A 374 27.47 -18.42 10.37
C VAL A 374 28.12 -18.40 8.99
N VAL A 375 29.38 -18.04 8.92
CA VAL A 375 30.13 -17.95 7.67
C VAL A 375 31.26 -18.97 7.70
N ILE A 376 31.19 -19.99 6.86
CA ILE A 376 32.22 -21.04 6.72
C ILE A 376 33.04 -20.67 5.50
N LYS A 377 34.25 -20.22 5.77
CA LYS A 377 35.16 -19.71 4.73
C LYS A 377 35.31 -20.72 3.57
N ASN A 378 35.15 -20.22 2.33
CA ASN A 378 35.23 -20.97 1.08
C ASN A 378 34.16 -22.06 0.86
N LEU A 379 33.24 -22.27 1.78
CA LEU A 379 32.15 -23.24 1.63
C LEU A 379 30.80 -22.58 1.46
N GLY A 380 30.49 -21.61 2.31
CA GLY A 380 29.16 -20.96 2.27
C GLY A 380 28.82 -20.27 3.58
N LEU A 381 27.55 -20.00 3.75
CA LEU A 381 27.01 -19.30 4.93
C LEU A 381 25.54 -19.64 5.18
N ILE A 382 25.11 -19.39 6.41
CA ILE A 382 23.69 -19.42 6.82
C ILE A 382 23.45 -18.16 7.63
N SER A 383 22.32 -17.50 7.41
CA SER A 383 21.91 -16.30 8.12
C SER A 383 20.45 -16.37 8.55
N PHE A 384 20.18 -15.73 9.68
CA PHE A 384 18.84 -15.61 10.24
C PHE A 384 18.61 -14.18 10.73
N ASP A 385 17.46 -13.60 10.37
CA ASP A 385 17.01 -12.29 10.83
C ASP A 385 15.66 -12.41 11.50
N TYR A 386 15.53 -11.80 12.68
CA TYR A 386 14.26 -11.56 13.36
C TYR A 386 13.99 -10.07 13.40
N SER A 387 12.82 -9.64 12.98
CA SER A 387 12.39 -8.23 13.04
C SER A 387 11.05 -8.09 13.75
N ARG A 388 10.92 -7.02 14.53
CA ARG A 388 9.67 -6.62 15.19
C ARG A 388 9.28 -5.21 14.77
N LYS A 389 8.02 -5.05 14.37
CA LYS A 389 7.41 -3.77 14.00
C LYS A 389 5.99 -3.71 14.59
N ASP A 390 5.67 -2.67 15.35
CA ASP A 390 4.35 -2.51 15.98
C ASP A 390 3.49 -1.59 15.10
N PHE A 391 2.57 -2.18 14.35
CA PHE A 391 1.74 -1.41 13.43
C PHE A 391 0.64 -0.60 14.14
N SER A 392 0.32 -0.90 15.41
CA SER A 392 -0.60 -0.09 16.21
C SER A 392 -0.05 1.31 16.54
N ASP A 393 1.28 1.53 16.38
CA ASP A 393 1.95 2.82 16.51
C ASP A 393 1.88 3.69 15.24
N MET A 394 1.23 3.22 14.17
CA MET A 394 1.04 4.03 12.96
C MET A 394 0.06 5.17 13.25
N GLU A 395 0.36 6.37 12.76
CA GLU A 395 -0.42 7.56 13.08
C GLU A 395 -0.57 8.49 11.88
N PHE A 396 -1.81 8.91 11.62
CA PHE A 396 -2.13 10.01 10.72
C PHE A 396 -2.08 11.34 11.48
N LYS A 397 -1.52 12.36 10.84
CA LYS A 397 -1.44 13.72 11.38
C LYS A 397 -1.84 14.72 10.32
N THR A 398 -2.62 15.72 10.72
CA THR A 398 -2.87 16.91 9.91
C THR A 398 -1.76 17.94 10.13
N LYS A 399 -1.65 18.92 9.21
CA LYS A 399 -0.77 20.07 9.39
C LYS A 399 -1.25 20.99 10.52
N ASN A 400 -2.57 21.02 10.77
CA ASN A 400 -3.20 21.86 11.79
C ASN A 400 -3.46 21.03 13.05
N SER A 401 -2.78 21.36 14.15
CA SER A 401 -2.88 20.66 15.44
C SER A 401 -4.26 20.74 16.12
N TYR A 402 -5.19 21.55 15.61
CA TYR A 402 -6.57 21.68 16.10
C TYR A 402 -7.57 20.79 15.35
N ASP A 403 -7.14 20.08 14.32
CA ASP A 403 -8.00 19.23 13.53
C ASP A 403 -8.05 17.81 14.13
N SER A 404 -9.26 17.42 14.57
CA SER A 404 -9.54 16.07 15.08
C SER A 404 -9.82 15.05 13.96
N HIS A 405 -9.59 15.44 12.71
CA HIS A 405 -9.94 14.72 11.50
C HIS A 405 -9.54 13.23 11.53
N PHE A 406 -8.28 12.94 11.89
CA PHE A 406 -7.80 11.56 11.92
C PHE A 406 -7.97 10.83 13.26
N SER A 407 -8.64 11.42 14.25
CA SER A 407 -8.74 10.78 15.58
C SER A 407 -9.46 9.42 15.53
N ASN A 408 -10.53 9.31 14.73
CA ASN A 408 -11.26 8.05 14.54
C ASN A 408 -10.40 7.01 13.81
N LEU A 409 -9.74 7.42 12.72
CA LEU A 409 -8.86 6.53 11.95
C LEU A 409 -7.66 6.05 12.78
N ASN A 410 -7.05 6.92 13.60
CA ASN A 410 -5.98 6.53 14.53
C ASN A 410 -6.49 5.58 15.61
N SER A 411 -7.74 5.75 16.07
CA SER A 411 -8.37 4.80 16.99
C SER A 411 -8.62 3.45 16.33
N GLU A 412 -9.07 3.43 15.08
CA GLU A 412 -9.22 2.19 14.30
C GLU A 412 -7.87 1.50 14.08
N ILE A 413 -6.80 2.24 13.76
CA ILE A 413 -5.44 1.71 13.63
C ILE A 413 -5.02 1.02 14.92
N SER A 414 -5.14 1.69 16.07
CA SER A 414 -4.74 1.13 17.36
C SER A 414 -5.54 -0.10 17.77
N ASN A 415 -6.81 -0.21 17.34
CA ASN A 415 -7.69 -1.34 17.65
C ASN A 415 -7.53 -2.53 16.69
N ASN A 416 -7.24 -2.27 15.41
CA ASN A 416 -7.22 -3.30 14.37
C ASN A 416 -5.82 -3.77 14.01
N LEU A 417 -4.79 -2.94 14.22
CA LEU A 417 -3.41 -3.30 13.93
C LEU A 417 -2.66 -3.76 15.18
N THR A 418 -1.57 -4.50 14.96
CA THR A 418 -0.80 -5.13 16.03
C THR A 418 0.68 -5.27 15.69
N VAL A 419 1.42 -5.88 16.59
CA VAL A 419 2.84 -6.23 16.39
C VAL A 419 2.97 -7.28 15.31
N ALA A 420 3.71 -6.96 14.24
CA ALA A 420 4.13 -7.92 13.23
C ALA A 420 5.57 -8.37 13.50
N ASN A 421 5.76 -9.68 13.61
CA ASN A 421 7.06 -10.31 13.73
C ASN A 421 7.45 -10.94 12.39
N SER A 422 8.67 -10.69 11.92
CA SER A 422 9.19 -11.29 10.69
C SER A 422 10.39 -12.17 10.99
N TYR A 423 10.41 -13.34 10.36
CA TYR A 423 11.49 -14.32 10.45
C TYR A 423 12.01 -14.62 9.06
N LYS A 424 13.32 -14.51 8.86
CA LYS A 424 13.97 -14.77 7.58
C LYS A 424 15.17 -15.68 7.83
N ILE A 425 15.30 -16.73 7.01
CA ILE A 425 16.46 -17.60 6.99
C ILE A 425 16.95 -17.72 5.56
N GLY A 426 18.27 -17.67 5.38
CA GLY A 426 18.89 -17.83 4.08
C GLY A 426 20.22 -18.55 4.18
N GLY A 427 20.56 -19.30 3.12
CA GLY A 427 21.84 -20.00 3.01
C GLY A 427 22.44 -19.87 1.62
N GLU A 428 23.77 -19.87 1.57
CA GLU A 428 24.57 -19.86 0.34
C GLU A 428 25.64 -20.94 0.43
N VAL A 429 25.79 -21.74 -0.63
CA VAL A 429 26.88 -22.68 -0.83
C VAL A 429 27.65 -22.28 -2.07
N ILE A 430 28.97 -22.21 -1.95
CA ILE A 430 29.87 -21.81 -3.04
C ILE A 430 30.64 -23.04 -3.53
N SER A 431 30.61 -23.28 -4.83
CA SER A 431 31.36 -24.31 -5.51
C SER A 431 32.04 -23.74 -6.75
N ASN A 432 33.38 -23.63 -6.73
CA ASN A 432 34.14 -22.94 -7.75
C ASN A 432 33.61 -21.50 -8.00
N ASN A 433 33.17 -21.23 -9.23
CA ASN A 433 32.60 -19.92 -9.62
C ASN A 433 31.08 -19.86 -9.46
N MET A 434 30.43 -20.93 -9.01
CA MET A 434 28.97 -20.99 -8.82
C MET A 434 28.61 -20.79 -7.36
N SER A 435 27.50 -20.08 -7.13
CA SER A 435 26.85 -19.95 -5.84
C SER A 435 25.44 -20.47 -5.94
N TYR A 436 25.01 -21.30 -4.99
CA TYR A 436 23.67 -21.84 -4.87
C TYR A 436 23.05 -21.30 -3.59
N ARG A 437 21.82 -20.80 -3.67
CA ARG A 437 21.17 -20.12 -2.55
C ARG A 437 19.75 -20.59 -2.38
N ALA A 438 19.32 -20.64 -1.14
CA ALA A 438 17.93 -20.86 -0.78
C ALA A 438 17.59 -20.07 0.47
N GLY A 439 16.30 -19.73 0.61
CA GLY A 439 15.81 -19.05 1.78
C GLY A 439 14.32 -19.27 2.01
N TYR A 440 13.89 -18.92 3.21
CA TYR A 440 12.49 -18.93 3.60
C TYR A 440 12.19 -17.72 4.48
N ARG A 441 10.98 -17.17 4.33
CA ARG A 441 10.54 -16.03 5.13
C ARG A 441 9.10 -16.17 5.57
N ILE A 442 8.83 -15.63 6.75
CA ILE A 442 7.49 -15.38 7.27
C ILE A 442 7.47 -13.91 7.69
N ASP A 443 6.59 -13.12 7.09
CA ASP A 443 6.32 -11.76 7.54
C ASP A 443 4.95 -11.76 8.19
N GLY A 444 4.90 -11.45 9.48
CA GLY A 444 3.66 -11.40 10.26
C GLY A 444 2.67 -10.38 9.72
N SER A 445 1.40 -10.67 9.87
CA SER A 445 0.31 -9.77 9.53
C SER A 445 0.38 -8.49 10.37
N PRO A 446 0.13 -7.30 9.78
CA PRO A 446 -0.07 -6.08 10.54
C PRO A 446 -1.41 -6.04 11.29
N TYR A 447 -2.40 -6.86 10.90
CA TYR A 447 -3.72 -6.91 11.50
C TYR A 447 -3.77 -7.87 12.69
N SER A 448 -4.49 -7.48 13.75
CA SER A 448 -4.82 -8.34 14.88
C SER A 448 -5.70 -9.52 14.46
N ASN A 449 -6.62 -9.30 13.53
CA ASN A 449 -7.47 -10.33 12.94
C ASN A 449 -6.80 -10.95 11.69
N GLN A 450 -6.22 -12.13 11.83
CA GLN A 450 -5.56 -12.85 10.74
C GLN A 450 -6.52 -13.32 9.63
N ASN A 451 -7.84 -13.36 9.88
CA ASN A 451 -8.84 -13.62 8.84
C ASN A 451 -9.02 -12.41 7.91
N GLN A 452 -8.67 -11.19 8.37
CA GLN A 452 -8.68 -9.99 7.54
C GLN A 452 -7.43 -9.93 6.66
N TYR A 453 -6.27 -10.32 7.21
CA TYR A 453 -5.00 -10.32 6.51
C TYR A 453 -4.07 -11.37 7.13
N SER A 454 -3.61 -12.33 6.34
CA SER A 454 -2.73 -13.40 6.81
C SER A 454 -1.26 -13.00 6.81
N ASP A 455 -0.43 -13.80 7.50
CA ASP A 455 1.02 -13.74 7.34
C ASP A 455 1.39 -13.96 5.86
N ARG A 456 2.43 -13.25 5.39
CA ARG A 456 3.06 -13.53 4.11
C ARG A 456 4.15 -14.59 4.30
N LYS A 457 4.02 -15.72 3.61
CA LYS A 457 4.96 -16.84 3.68
C LYS A 457 5.53 -17.13 2.30
N GLY A 458 6.83 -17.44 2.24
CA GLY A 458 7.44 -17.73 0.96
C GLY A 458 8.82 -18.34 1.05
N PHE A 459 9.22 -18.98 -0.05
CA PHE A 459 10.54 -19.51 -0.25
C PHE A 459 11.25 -18.82 -1.41
N THR A 460 12.56 -18.87 -1.40
CA THR A 460 13.41 -18.26 -2.41
C THR A 460 14.53 -19.24 -2.81
N LEU A 461 14.91 -19.17 -4.07
CA LEU A 461 16.01 -19.94 -4.65
C LEU A 461 16.87 -19.00 -5.48
N GLY A 462 18.14 -19.33 -5.66
CA GLY A 462 19.00 -18.55 -6.56
C GLY A 462 20.29 -19.23 -6.92
N ILE A 463 20.83 -18.78 -8.05
CA ILE A 463 22.14 -19.16 -8.56
C ILE A 463 22.93 -17.90 -8.89
N GLY A 464 24.24 -17.96 -8.67
CA GLY A 464 25.17 -16.89 -9.04
C GLY A 464 26.37 -17.47 -9.77
N TYR A 465 26.87 -16.74 -10.75
CA TYR A 465 28.08 -17.07 -11.47
C TYR A 465 29.06 -15.91 -11.44
N LYS A 466 30.24 -16.15 -10.90
CA LYS A 466 31.33 -15.17 -10.82
C LYS A 466 32.28 -15.35 -12.00
N PHE A 467 32.44 -14.27 -12.77
CA PHE A 467 33.44 -14.24 -13.85
C PHE A 467 34.27 -12.96 -13.75
N ARG A 468 35.60 -13.13 -13.66
CA ARG A 468 36.55 -12.03 -13.45
C ARG A 468 36.13 -11.14 -12.26
N SER A 469 35.82 -9.84 -12.52
CA SER A 469 35.43 -8.84 -11.53
C SER A 469 33.91 -8.69 -11.35
N SER A 470 33.13 -9.47 -12.09
CA SER A 470 31.65 -9.34 -12.10
C SER A 470 30.97 -10.62 -11.64
N THR A 471 29.77 -10.50 -11.13
CA THR A 471 28.88 -11.60 -10.78
C THR A 471 27.51 -11.37 -11.42
N ILE A 472 26.96 -12.40 -12.03
CA ILE A 472 25.58 -12.43 -12.49
C ILE A 472 24.81 -13.35 -11.55
N ASP A 473 23.70 -12.86 -11.01
CA ASP A 473 22.82 -13.59 -10.09
C ASP A 473 21.41 -13.66 -10.66
N LEU A 474 20.81 -14.84 -10.56
CA LEU A 474 19.41 -15.10 -10.87
C LEU A 474 18.71 -15.60 -9.62
N SER A 475 17.54 -15.07 -9.29
CA SER A 475 16.68 -15.57 -8.21
C SER A 475 15.26 -15.84 -8.67
N PHE A 476 14.64 -16.77 -7.96
CA PHE A 476 13.20 -17.06 -8.00
C PHE A 476 12.66 -16.96 -6.58
N GLU A 477 11.56 -16.21 -6.44
CA GLU A 477 10.82 -16.08 -5.19
C GLU A 477 9.38 -16.49 -5.42
N LYS A 478 8.79 -17.21 -4.47
CA LYS A 478 7.36 -17.49 -4.44
C LYS A 478 6.84 -17.23 -3.04
N TYR A 479 5.81 -16.40 -2.92
CA TYR A 479 5.14 -16.13 -1.66
C TYR A 479 3.64 -16.00 -1.84
N ASN A 480 2.93 -16.28 -0.76
CA ASN A 480 1.48 -16.21 -0.67
C ASN A 480 1.06 -15.33 0.49
N LYS A 481 -0.05 -14.63 0.33
CA LYS A 481 -0.80 -13.95 1.39
C LYS A 481 -2.29 -13.97 1.07
N GLN A 482 -3.12 -14.05 2.10
CA GLN A 482 -4.57 -13.94 1.98
C GLN A 482 -5.04 -12.67 2.67
N TYR A 483 -6.00 -11.98 2.05
CA TYR A 483 -6.61 -10.80 2.64
C TYR A 483 -8.04 -10.62 2.14
N LYS A 484 -8.82 -9.84 2.91
CA LYS A 484 -10.15 -9.44 2.51
C LYS A 484 -10.15 -7.97 2.12
N ASN A 485 -10.86 -7.66 1.05
CA ASN A 485 -11.11 -6.28 0.61
C ASN A 485 -12.60 -6.01 0.58
N GLN A 486 -13.03 -4.96 1.25
CA GLN A 486 -14.41 -4.50 1.25
C GLN A 486 -14.66 -3.69 -0.01
N LEU A 487 -15.83 -3.87 -0.65
CA LEU A 487 -16.13 -3.19 -1.91
C LEU A 487 -16.32 -1.68 -1.70
N TYR A 488 -17.14 -1.29 -0.71
CA TYR A 488 -17.40 0.10 -0.32
C TYR A 488 -17.44 0.22 1.20
N ASP A 489 -17.17 1.40 1.72
CA ASP A 489 -17.12 1.71 3.15
C ASP A 489 -18.51 1.79 3.81
N ALA A 490 -19.55 2.04 3.02
CA ALA A 490 -20.93 2.11 3.47
C ALA A 490 -21.87 1.34 2.52
N GLY A 491 -23.06 0.98 2.99
CA GLY A 491 -24.10 0.33 2.20
C GLY A 491 -23.70 -1.03 1.64
N LEU A 492 -23.02 -1.07 0.51
CA LEU A 492 -22.54 -2.29 -0.15
C LEU A 492 -21.20 -2.75 0.44
N THR A 493 -21.21 -3.25 1.66
CA THR A 493 -20.01 -3.61 2.46
C THR A 493 -19.55 -5.07 2.30
N ASN A 494 -19.97 -5.76 1.24
CA ASN A 494 -19.52 -7.12 0.93
C ASN A 494 -17.99 -7.18 0.84
N GLN A 495 -17.39 -8.26 1.36
CA GLN A 495 -15.94 -8.46 1.37
C GLN A 495 -15.54 -9.54 0.38
N ALA A 496 -14.67 -9.18 -0.56
CA ALA A 496 -13.97 -10.13 -1.42
C ALA A 496 -12.81 -10.78 -0.65
N SER A 497 -12.72 -12.10 -0.67
CA SER A 497 -11.57 -12.84 -0.14
C SER A 497 -10.58 -13.09 -1.28
N ILE A 498 -9.34 -12.65 -1.10
CA ILE A 498 -8.29 -12.69 -2.12
C ILE A 498 -7.14 -13.56 -1.62
N ASP A 499 -6.82 -14.62 -2.37
CA ASP A 499 -5.61 -15.42 -2.22
C ASP A 499 -4.60 -14.92 -3.26
N ASN A 500 -3.61 -14.16 -2.79
CA ASN A 500 -2.62 -13.50 -3.64
C ASN A 500 -1.33 -14.30 -3.67
N ASN A 501 -1.07 -14.95 -4.79
CA ASN A 501 0.11 -15.75 -5.08
C ASN A 501 1.08 -14.95 -5.95
N ASN A 502 2.30 -14.72 -5.46
CA ASN A 502 3.31 -13.96 -6.16
C ASN A 502 4.49 -14.85 -6.54
N SER A 503 4.96 -14.71 -7.78
CA SER A 503 6.19 -15.33 -8.30
C SER A 503 7.06 -14.25 -8.91
N ILE A 504 8.31 -14.12 -8.44
CA ILE A 504 9.23 -13.08 -8.89
C ILE A 504 10.51 -13.73 -9.39
N ILE A 505 10.92 -13.34 -10.60
CA ILE A 505 12.22 -13.70 -11.16
C ILE A 505 13.07 -12.42 -11.20
N LYS A 506 14.27 -12.46 -10.64
CA LYS A 506 15.21 -11.32 -10.65
C LYS A 506 16.52 -11.69 -11.31
N LEU A 507 17.07 -10.73 -12.03
CA LEU A 507 18.40 -10.78 -12.62
C LEU A 507 19.20 -9.59 -12.10
N SER A 508 20.40 -9.86 -11.56
CA SER A 508 21.30 -8.82 -11.09
C SER A 508 22.71 -8.98 -11.68
N ILE A 509 23.32 -7.85 -11.93
CA ILE A 509 24.75 -7.78 -12.28
C ILE A 509 25.43 -6.92 -11.22
N THR A 510 26.48 -7.47 -10.61
CA THR A 510 27.34 -6.77 -9.65
C THR A 510 28.77 -6.79 -10.15
N SER A 511 29.46 -5.64 -10.15
CA SER A 511 30.85 -5.52 -10.63
C SER A 511 31.70 -4.72 -9.68
N ILE A 512 32.97 -5.11 -9.56
CA ILE A 512 34.01 -4.29 -8.92
C ILE A 512 34.26 -3.07 -9.84
N MET A 513 34.36 -1.88 -9.23
CA MET A 513 34.72 -0.63 -9.89
C MET A 513 36.26 -0.43 -9.91
#